data_f3c46525ca144c54c7d5a7013a2d23f0
#
_entry.id   f3c46525ca144c54c7d5a7013a2d23f0
#
_cell.length_a   1.000
_cell.length_b   1.000
_cell.length_c   1.000
_cell.angle_alpha   90.00
_cell.angle_beta   90.00
_cell.angle_gamma   90.00
#
_symmetry.space_group_name_H-M   'P 1'
#
loop_
_entity.id
_entity.type
_entity.pdbx_description
1 polymer ?
#
loop_
_entity_poly.entity_id
_entity_poly.type
_entity_poly.pdbx_seq_one_letter_code
_entity_poly.pdbx_strand_id
1 'polypeptide(L)'
;MDVGNPSNFIRIQEMYQNDLEQFKKDFSSYTFSDAATLEAMKTIYTTDGYIAEPHGAVGYLGLKKELENHSDAIGIFLETAHPIKFLDVVEPALHVKLPIPTQIESVLDKEKVSTKITTYEELKAFLG
;
A
#
# COMPACT_ATOMS: atom_id res chain seq x y z
N MET A 1 -3.67 5.30 3.66
CA MET A 1 -2.71 6.21 4.38
C MET A 1 -2.02 7.06 3.32
N ASP A 2 -2.20 8.36 3.40
CA ASP A 2 -1.53 9.28 2.49
C ASP A 2 -0.29 9.85 3.16
N VAL A 3 0.85 9.77 2.49
CA VAL A 3 2.11 10.30 2.97
C VAL A 3 2.46 11.52 2.11
N GLY A 4 2.20 12.73 2.63
CA GLY A 4 2.40 13.98 1.89
C GLY A 4 3.86 14.35 1.64
N ASN A 5 4.79 13.76 2.40
CA ASN A 5 6.23 13.97 2.23
C ASN A 5 7.00 12.67 2.52
N PRO A 6 7.04 11.72 1.59
CA PRO A 6 7.72 10.44 1.78
C PRO A 6 9.25 10.64 1.80
N SER A 7 9.90 10.17 2.86
CA SER A 7 11.35 10.33 3.06
C SER A 7 12.21 9.68 1.97
N ASN A 8 11.67 8.71 1.23
CA ASN A 8 12.38 8.04 0.15
C ASN A 8 12.24 8.74 -1.22
N PHE A 9 11.39 9.77 -1.34
CA PHE A 9 11.19 10.48 -2.60
C PHE A 9 12.46 11.19 -3.09
N ILE A 10 13.35 11.56 -2.18
CA ILE A 10 14.66 12.15 -2.52
C ILE A 10 15.47 11.27 -3.50
N ARG A 11 15.30 9.95 -3.45
CA ARG A 11 15.98 9.03 -4.38
C ARG A 11 15.51 9.24 -5.82
N ILE A 12 14.23 9.47 -6.00
CA ILE A 12 13.65 9.77 -7.32
C ILE A 12 14.13 11.14 -7.79
N GLN A 13 14.14 12.12 -6.90
CA GLN A 13 14.66 13.46 -7.21
C GLN A 13 16.11 13.42 -7.69
N GLU A 14 16.97 12.65 -7.02
CA GLU A 14 18.36 12.46 -7.43
C GLU A 14 18.47 11.76 -8.79
N MET A 15 17.70 10.69 -9.04
CA MET A 15 17.70 9.97 -10.31
C MET A 15 17.35 10.89 -11.48
N TYR A 16 16.40 11.80 -11.29
CA TYR A 16 15.95 12.75 -12.31
C TYR A 16 16.66 14.11 -12.22
N GLN A 17 17.67 14.26 -11.37
CA GLN A 17 18.41 15.52 -11.15
C GLN A 17 17.49 16.73 -10.90
N ASN A 18 16.37 16.49 -10.20
CA ASN A 18 15.28 17.45 -10.00
C ASN A 18 14.61 17.97 -11.30
N ASP A 19 14.79 17.28 -12.43
CA ASP A 19 14.09 17.60 -13.66
C ASP A 19 12.66 17.04 -13.65
N LEU A 20 11.70 17.91 -13.29
CA LEU A 20 10.30 17.55 -13.21
C LEU A 20 9.69 17.20 -14.57
N GLU A 21 10.16 17.81 -15.65
CA GLU A 21 9.62 17.56 -17.00
C GLU A 21 10.07 16.17 -17.49
N GLN A 22 11.29 15.77 -17.19
CA GLN A 22 11.75 14.42 -17.48
C GLN A 22 11.01 13.39 -16.60
N PHE A 23 10.85 13.67 -15.30
CA PHE A 23 10.10 12.80 -14.39
C PHE A 23 8.66 12.54 -14.87
N LYS A 24 7.95 13.57 -15.32
CA LYS A 24 6.56 13.44 -15.80
C LYS A 24 6.42 12.60 -17.08
N LYS A 25 7.48 12.38 -17.83
CA LYS A 25 7.43 11.49 -19.01
C LYS A 25 7.38 10.02 -18.63
N ASP A 26 7.95 9.69 -17.47
CA ASP A 26 8.11 8.31 -17.03
C ASP A 26 7.11 7.94 -15.91
N PHE A 27 6.47 8.93 -15.28
CA PHE A 27 5.58 8.73 -14.15
C PHE A 27 4.22 9.40 -14.34
N SER A 28 3.18 8.61 -14.10
CA SER A 28 1.80 9.08 -13.94
C SER A 28 1.35 8.92 -12.48
N SER A 29 0.45 9.77 -12.03
CA SER A 29 -0.12 9.67 -10.69
C SER A 29 -1.64 9.82 -10.72
N TYR A 30 -2.32 9.07 -9.88
CA TYR A 30 -3.77 9.02 -9.80
C TYR A 30 -4.23 9.09 -8.34
N THR A 31 -5.40 9.67 -8.13
CA THR A 31 -6.06 9.71 -6.82
C THR A 31 -7.42 9.03 -6.93
N PHE A 32 -7.73 8.19 -5.97
CA PHE A 32 -9.01 7.46 -5.90
C PHE A 32 -9.65 7.64 -4.53
N SER A 33 -10.98 7.65 -4.50
CA SER A 33 -11.73 7.69 -3.25
C SER A 33 -11.74 6.33 -2.56
N ASP A 34 -12.00 6.32 -1.25
CA ASP A 34 -12.19 5.09 -0.48
C ASP A 34 -13.28 4.20 -1.09
N ALA A 35 -14.37 4.80 -1.55
CA ALA A 35 -15.46 4.05 -2.21
C ALA A 35 -14.98 3.34 -3.48
N ALA A 36 -14.17 4.00 -4.32
CA ALA A 36 -13.60 3.39 -5.52
C ALA A 36 -12.60 2.28 -5.16
N THR A 37 -11.81 2.48 -4.10
CA THR A 37 -10.86 1.48 -3.59
C THR A 37 -11.58 0.23 -3.10
N LEU A 38 -12.63 0.37 -2.30
CA LEU A 38 -13.44 -0.77 -1.82
C LEU A 38 -14.12 -1.53 -2.97
N GLU A 39 -14.60 -0.82 -3.98
CA GLU A 39 -15.20 -1.45 -5.16
C GLU A 39 -14.15 -2.20 -6.00
N ALA A 40 -12.95 -1.66 -6.11
CA ALA A 40 -11.84 -2.36 -6.76
C ALA A 40 -11.45 -3.65 -6.02
N MET A 41 -11.39 -3.62 -4.69
CA MET A 41 -11.15 -4.83 -3.88
C MET A 41 -12.20 -5.91 -4.17
N LYS A 42 -13.49 -5.55 -4.21
CA LYS A 42 -14.57 -6.48 -4.55
C LYS A 42 -14.43 -7.02 -5.98
N THR A 43 -14.11 -6.15 -6.93
CA THR A 43 -13.91 -6.54 -8.32
C THR A 43 -12.79 -7.56 -8.44
N ILE A 44 -11.61 -7.28 -7.90
CA ILE A 44 -10.46 -8.20 -7.91
C ILE A 44 -10.85 -9.55 -7.26
N TYR A 45 -11.55 -9.50 -6.13
CA TYR A 45 -11.96 -10.73 -5.45
C TYR A 45 -12.98 -11.54 -6.26
N THR A 46 -13.95 -10.90 -6.88
CA THR A 46 -15.01 -11.60 -7.63
C THR A 46 -14.55 -12.11 -8.99
N THR A 47 -13.62 -11.41 -9.64
CA THR A 47 -13.11 -11.80 -10.97
C THR A 47 -11.95 -12.78 -10.88
N ASP A 48 -11.02 -12.56 -9.96
CA ASP A 48 -9.75 -13.27 -9.93
C ASP A 48 -9.58 -14.14 -8.68
N GLY A 49 -10.52 -14.08 -7.73
CA GLY A 49 -10.42 -14.78 -6.45
C GLY A 49 -9.28 -14.27 -5.55
N TYR A 50 -8.69 -13.13 -5.90
CA TYR A 50 -7.56 -12.59 -5.17
C TYR A 50 -8.02 -11.56 -4.12
N ILE A 51 -7.48 -11.66 -2.91
CA ILE A 51 -7.79 -10.74 -1.82
C ILE A 51 -6.72 -9.64 -1.79
N ALA A 52 -7.01 -8.53 -2.46
CA ALA A 52 -6.18 -7.33 -2.41
C ALA A 52 -6.43 -6.55 -1.11
N GLU A 53 -5.37 -5.93 -0.59
CA GLU A 53 -5.51 -4.95 0.47
C GLU A 53 -5.70 -3.53 -0.13
N PRO A 54 -6.11 -2.51 0.66
CA PRO A 54 -6.47 -1.21 0.11
C PRO A 54 -5.40 -0.53 -0.76
N HIS A 55 -4.11 -0.66 -0.41
CA HIS A 55 -3.02 -0.04 -1.18
C HIS A 55 -2.81 -0.75 -2.53
N GLY A 56 -2.90 -2.08 -2.54
CA GLY A 56 -2.88 -2.85 -3.78
C GLY A 56 -4.06 -2.54 -4.68
N ALA A 57 -5.25 -2.36 -4.11
CA ALA A 57 -6.43 -1.95 -4.87
C ALA A 57 -6.27 -0.56 -5.51
N VAL A 58 -5.63 0.39 -4.82
CA VAL A 58 -5.26 1.70 -5.40
C VAL A 58 -4.24 1.53 -6.53
N GLY A 59 -3.24 0.69 -6.34
CA GLY A 59 -2.26 0.34 -7.39
C GLY A 59 -2.92 -0.27 -8.62
N TYR A 60 -3.87 -1.20 -8.42
CA TYR A 60 -4.67 -1.80 -9.48
C TYR A 60 -5.47 -0.75 -10.26
N LEU A 61 -6.15 0.18 -9.56
CA LEU A 61 -6.92 1.26 -10.19
C LEU A 61 -6.01 2.19 -11.01
N GLY A 62 -4.84 2.54 -10.47
CA GLY A 62 -3.85 3.35 -11.18
C GLY A 62 -3.38 2.68 -12.46
N LEU A 63 -3.02 1.39 -12.37
CA LEU A 63 -2.64 0.59 -13.51
C LEU A 63 -3.75 0.49 -14.56
N LYS A 64 -4.97 0.20 -14.11
CA LYS A 64 -6.12 0.11 -15.00
C LYS A 64 -6.35 1.44 -15.76
N LYS A 65 -6.17 2.56 -15.08
CA LYS A 65 -6.30 3.89 -15.68
C LYS A 65 -5.21 4.16 -16.72
N GLU A 66 -3.97 3.74 -16.45
CA GLU A 66 -2.86 3.88 -17.38
C GLU A 66 -3.05 3.02 -18.62
N LEU A 67 -3.54 1.80 -18.47
CA LEU A 67 -3.78 0.88 -19.58
C LEU A 67 -4.90 1.33 -20.54
N GLU A 68 -5.78 2.27 -20.13
CA GLU A 68 -6.73 2.90 -21.06
C GLU A 68 -6.01 3.61 -22.22
N ASN A 69 -4.81 4.10 -21.98
CA ASN A 69 -3.97 4.81 -22.95
C ASN A 69 -2.91 3.90 -23.60
N HIS A 70 -2.74 2.68 -23.10
CA HIS A 70 -1.70 1.74 -23.51
C HIS A 70 -2.25 0.33 -23.69
N SER A 71 -3.22 0.17 -24.59
CA SER A 71 -3.99 -1.08 -24.77
C SER A 71 -3.15 -2.32 -25.11
N ASP A 72 -1.96 -2.14 -25.66
CA ASP A 72 -1.05 -3.23 -26.05
C ASP A 72 -0.01 -3.54 -24.96
N ALA A 73 -0.04 -2.80 -23.82
CA ALA A 73 0.91 -3.01 -22.75
C ALA A 73 0.44 -4.10 -21.77
N ILE A 74 1.40 -4.79 -21.19
CA ILE A 74 1.19 -5.67 -20.05
C ILE A 74 1.49 -4.86 -18.79
N GLY A 75 0.51 -4.75 -17.91
CA GLY A 75 0.65 -4.01 -16.66
C GLY A 75 0.98 -4.90 -15.48
N ILE A 76 1.78 -4.38 -14.56
CA ILE A 76 2.11 -5.01 -13.29
C ILE A 76 1.83 -4.01 -12.17
N PHE A 77 1.10 -4.40 -11.15
CA PHE A 77 0.99 -3.63 -9.91
C PHE A 77 1.58 -4.41 -8.74
N LEU A 78 1.97 -3.70 -7.70
CA LEU A 78 2.64 -4.29 -6.54
C LEU A 78 1.68 -4.36 -5.35
N GLU A 79 1.57 -5.55 -4.77
CA GLU A 79 1.00 -5.75 -3.45
C GLU A 79 2.13 -5.68 -2.41
N THR A 80 2.07 -4.69 -1.54
CA THR A 80 3.16 -4.37 -0.62
C THR A 80 2.88 -4.73 0.82
N ALA A 81 1.66 -5.16 1.14
CA ALA A 81 1.26 -5.57 2.47
C ALA A 81 0.33 -6.80 2.43
N HIS A 82 0.36 -7.59 3.49
CA HIS A 82 -0.58 -8.70 3.63
C HIS A 82 -1.95 -8.18 4.09
N PRO A 83 -3.09 -8.66 3.55
CA PRO A 83 -4.44 -8.23 3.88
C PRO A 83 -4.78 -8.29 5.38
N ILE A 84 -4.11 -9.17 6.15
CA ILE A 84 -4.26 -9.30 7.61
C ILE A 84 -3.97 -8.01 8.38
N LYS A 85 -3.22 -7.07 7.80
CA LYS A 85 -2.95 -5.77 8.41
C LYS A 85 -4.14 -4.81 8.36
N PHE A 86 -5.14 -5.14 7.56
CA PHE A 86 -6.30 -4.31 7.26
C PHE A 86 -7.60 -5.10 7.42
N LEU A 87 -7.66 -5.99 8.43
CA LEU A 87 -8.83 -6.86 8.69
C LEU A 87 -10.12 -6.07 8.83
N ASP A 88 -10.05 -4.94 9.52
CA ASP A 88 -11.14 -4.00 9.75
C ASP A 88 -11.73 -3.39 8.47
N VAL A 89 -10.96 -3.39 7.39
CA VAL A 89 -11.38 -2.93 6.07
C VAL A 89 -11.72 -4.09 5.15
N VAL A 90 -10.85 -5.09 5.06
CA VAL A 90 -10.93 -6.18 4.08
C VAL A 90 -12.10 -7.11 4.35
N GLU A 91 -12.25 -7.59 5.60
CA GLU A 91 -13.32 -8.54 5.95
C GLU A 91 -14.72 -7.96 5.72
N PRO A 92 -15.04 -6.73 6.17
CA PRO A 92 -16.34 -6.13 5.87
C PRO A 92 -16.57 -5.85 4.39
N ALA A 93 -15.52 -5.42 3.67
CA ALA A 93 -15.64 -5.09 2.25
C ALA A 93 -15.95 -6.31 1.39
N LEU A 94 -15.32 -7.44 1.68
CA LEU A 94 -15.45 -8.67 0.89
C LEU A 94 -16.44 -9.68 1.48
N HIS A 95 -16.97 -9.44 2.67
CA HIS A 95 -17.82 -10.38 3.42
C HIS A 95 -17.16 -11.75 3.63
N VAL A 96 -15.87 -11.77 3.91
CA VAL A 96 -15.07 -12.97 4.14
C VAL A 96 -14.40 -12.92 5.51
N LYS A 97 -13.95 -14.07 5.99
CA LYS A 97 -13.03 -14.19 7.12
C LYS A 97 -11.67 -14.59 6.60
N LEU A 98 -10.65 -13.82 6.94
CA LEU A 98 -9.27 -14.12 6.55
C LEU A 98 -8.65 -15.14 7.51
N PRO A 99 -7.95 -16.16 6.97
CA PRO A 99 -7.14 -17.02 7.83
C PRO A 99 -6.00 -16.20 8.46
N ILE A 100 -5.83 -16.35 9.75
CA ILE A 100 -4.74 -15.71 10.48
C ILE A 100 -3.46 -16.54 10.25
N PRO A 101 -2.38 -15.93 9.74
CA PRO A 101 -1.11 -16.63 9.61
C PRO A 101 -0.59 -17.08 10.98
N THR A 102 -0.08 -18.31 11.06
CA THR A 102 0.40 -18.90 12.34
C THR A 102 1.47 -18.06 13.03
N GLN A 103 2.27 -17.32 12.25
CA GLN A 103 3.29 -16.41 12.76
C GLN A 103 2.70 -15.23 13.57
N ILE A 104 1.47 -14.83 13.25
CA ILE A 104 0.77 -13.71 13.90
C ILE A 104 -0.14 -14.22 15.02
N GLU A 105 -0.67 -15.42 14.88
CA GLU A 105 -1.62 -16.03 15.82
C GLU A 105 -1.12 -15.97 17.27
N SER A 106 0.16 -16.26 17.48
CA SER A 106 0.80 -16.25 18.80
C SER A 106 0.94 -14.86 19.46
N VAL A 107 0.68 -13.79 18.74
CA VAL A 107 0.85 -12.40 19.21
C VAL A 107 -0.42 -11.57 19.20
N LEU A 108 -1.51 -12.07 18.60
CA LEU A 108 -2.78 -11.32 18.47
C LEU A 108 -3.38 -10.90 19.82
N ASP A 109 -3.30 -11.78 20.80
CA ASP A 109 -3.88 -11.55 22.15
C ASP A 109 -2.86 -10.93 23.12
N LYS A 110 -1.65 -10.61 22.65
CA LYS A 110 -0.65 -9.99 23.51
C LYS A 110 -0.86 -8.48 23.61
N GLU A 111 -0.72 -7.98 24.84
CA GLU A 111 -0.70 -6.55 25.08
C GLU A 111 0.49 -5.88 24.36
N LYS A 112 0.20 -4.79 23.67
CA LYS A 112 1.24 -4.00 22.99
C LYS A 112 2.09 -3.28 24.02
N VAL A 113 3.35 -3.68 24.15
CA VAL A 113 4.35 -2.97 24.95
C VAL A 113 5.12 -2.02 24.03
N SER A 114 5.22 -0.75 24.43
CA SER A 114 5.95 0.26 23.68
C SER A 114 6.71 1.20 24.60
N THR A 115 7.90 1.61 24.20
CA THR A 115 8.70 2.65 24.83
C THR A 115 8.67 3.90 23.97
N LYS A 116 8.23 5.04 24.55
CA LYS A 116 8.23 6.31 23.83
C LYS A 116 9.66 6.85 23.76
N ILE A 117 10.15 7.06 22.55
CA ILE A 117 11.47 7.63 22.26
C ILE A 117 11.22 8.83 21.34
N THR A 118 11.77 9.99 21.69
CA THR A 118 11.51 11.26 20.99
C THR A 118 12.76 11.87 20.37
N THR A 119 13.95 11.45 20.81
CA THR A 119 15.23 11.95 20.31
C THR A 119 16.15 10.81 19.86
N TYR A 120 17.14 11.14 19.03
CA TYR A 120 18.14 10.18 18.60
C TYR A 120 19.01 9.68 19.78
N GLU A 121 19.32 10.56 20.72
CA GLU A 121 20.11 10.24 21.93
C GLU A 121 19.36 9.24 22.81
N GLU A 122 18.05 9.39 22.97
CA GLU A 122 17.21 8.43 23.69
C GLU A 122 17.19 7.06 22.98
N LEU A 123 17.09 7.05 21.65
CA LEU A 123 17.15 5.81 20.87
C LEU A 123 18.51 5.11 21.06
N LYS A 124 19.59 5.87 20.96
CA LYS A 124 20.95 5.37 21.16
C LYS A 124 21.14 4.79 22.56
N ALA A 125 20.66 5.47 23.58
CA ALA A 125 20.72 5.00 24.96
C ALA A 125 19.85 3.75 25.21
N PHE A 126 18.75 3.61 24.50
CA PHE A 126 17.86 2.44 24.58
C PHE A 126 18.45 1.19 23.90
N LEU A 127 19.26 1.39 22.86
CA LEU A 127 19.89 0.29 22.11
C LEU A 127 21.23 -0.18 22.73
N GLY A 128 21.82 0.55 23.66
CA GLY A 128 23.11 0.27 24.31
C GLY A 128 24.24 0.88 23.54
#